data_52c209ad58a117beb99fbcb16e887b92
#
_entry.id   52c209ad58a117beb99fbcb16e887b92
#
_cell.length_a   1.000
_cell.length_b   1.000
_cell.length_c   1.000
_cell.angle_alpha   90.00
_cell.angle_beta   90.00
_cell.angle_gamma   90.00
#
_symmetry.space_group_name_H-M   'P 1'
#
loop_
_entity.id
_entity.type
_entity.pdbx_description
1 polymer ?
#
loop_
_entity_poly.entity_id
_entity_poly.type
_entity_poly.pdbx_seq_one_letter_code
_entity_poly.pdbx_strand_id
1 'polypeptide(L)'
;MACGQCAQSGSKFYDMNFIKTEIEGVYIIEPKVFGDARGYFFEAFSQREFNENVCETVFVQDNESKSCYGVLRGLHFQKPPYTQAKLVSCVRGKVLDVAVDIRKGSPTFGKYVAVELSEDNHRMFFVPKGFAHGFSVLSDIAVFQYKCDNYYAPQSEGAIIWNDPDINIDWQIPATDVILSEKDKKHPFLKDLITPFTY
;
A
#
# COMPACT_ATOMS: atom_id res chain seq x y z
N MET A 1 -39.11 7.70 34.03
CA MET A 1 -37.89 8.53 33.98
C MET A 1 -37.09 8.04 32.80
N ALA A 2 -37.07 8.85 31.73
CA ALA A 2 -36.41 8.55 30.47
C ALA A 2 -34.91 8.86 30.61
N CYS A 3 -34.07 7.87 30.43
CA CYS A 3 -32.63 8.05 30.38
C CYS A 3 -32.27 8.55 28.99
N GLY A 4 -31.78 9.81 28.91
CA GLY A 4 -31.48 10.51 27.69
C GLY A 4 -30.38 9.83 26.89
N GLN A 5 -30.62 9.74 25.60
CA GLN A 5 -29.62 9.41 24.58
C GLN A 5 -28.51 10.45 24.61
N CYS A 6 -27.34 10.03 25.07
CA CYS A 6 -26.11 10.78 24.87
C CYS A 6 -25.64 10.51 23.43
N ALA A 7 -26.10 11.33 22.49
CA ALA A 7 -25.52 11.40 21.16
C ALA A 7 -24.12 12.01 21.32
N GLN A 8 -23.11 11.20 21.32
CA GLN A 8 -21.74 11.65 21.16
C GLN A 8 -21.56 12.12 19.71
N SER A 9 -21.76 13.41 19.48
CA SER A 9 -21.22 14.10 18.31
C SER A 9 -19.70 14.10 18.43
N GLY A 10 -19.05 13.04 17.94
CA GLY A 10 -17.61 12.97 17.84
C GLY A 10 -17.14 14.14 16.99
N SER A 11 -16.29 14.97 17.58
CA SER A 11 -15.67 16.12 16.95
C SER A 11 -14.86 15.64 15.72
N LYS A 12 -15.32 16.03 14.52
CA LYS A 12 -14.63 15.82 13.23
C LYS A 12 -13.40 16.72 13.06
N PHE A 13 -12.49 16.72 14.04
CA PHE A 13 -11.29 17.57 13.98
C PHE A 13 -10.18 16.99 13.08
N TYR A 14 -10.15 15.68 12.84
CA TYR A 14 -9.10 14.97 12.10
C TYR A 14 -9.69 14.14 10.96
N ASP A 15 -10.46 14.78 10.07
CA ASP A 15 -11.09 14.07 8.94
C ASP A 15 -10.01 13.63 7.94
N MET A 16 -9.79 12.31 7.81
CA MET A 16 -9.06 11.71 6.69
C MET A 16 -10.02 11.56 5.50
N ASN A 17 -9.52 11.77 4.29
CA ASN A 17 -10.26 11.51 3.06
C ASN A 17 -9.93 10.10 2.56
N PHE A 18 -10.94 9.21 2.51
CA PHE A 18 -10.80 7.83 2.05
C PHE A 18 -11.32 7.72 0.62
N ILE A 19 -10.40 7.60 -0.33
CA ILE A 19 -10.68 7.60 -1.77
C ILE A 19 -10.65 6.15 -2.28
N LYS A 20 -11.80 5.68 -2.76
CA LYS A 20 -11.89 4.40 -3.48
C LYS A 20 -11.21 4.52 -4.83
N THR A 21 -10.44 3.51 -5.20
CA THR A 21 -9.87 3.41 -6.54
C THR A 21 -10.81 2.61 -7.46
N GLU A 22 -10.41 2.47 -8.72
CA GLU A 22 -11.14 1.64 -9.71
C GLU A 22 -11.04 0.14 -9.41
N ILE A 23 -10.15 -0.29 -8.53
CA ILE A 23 -10.02 -1.69 -8.10
C ILE A 23 -10.58 -1.84 -6.68
N GLU A 24 -11.58 -2.69 -6.55
CA GLU A 24 -12.28 -2.90 -5.28
C GLU A 24 -11.35 -3.35 -4.15
N GLY A 25 -11.49 -2.67 -3.02
CA GLY A 25 -10.72 -2.92 -1.80
C GLY A 25 -9.44 -2.09 -1.69
N VAL A 26 -8.98 -1.46 -2.78
CA VAL A 26 -7.80 -0.60 -2.78
C VAL A 26 -8.19 0.86 -2.51
N TYR A 27 -7.51 1.50 -1.55
CA TYR A 27 -7.84 2.88 -1.14
C TYR A 27 -6.60 3.78 -1.11
N ILE A 28 -6.80 5.03 -1.52
CA ILE A 28 -5.89 6.13 -1.23
C ILE A 28 -6.44 6.88 -0.02
N ILE A 29 -5.61 7.18 0.97
CA ILE A 29 -6.01 7.89 2.18
C ILE A 29 -5.21 9.19 2.25
N GLU A 30 -5.92 10.31 2.32
CA GLU A 30 -5.33 11.63 2.42
C GLU A 30 -5.62 12.22 3.80
N PRO A 31 -4.59 12.42 4.64
CA PRO A 31 -4.78 13.03 5.96
C PRO A 31 -5.05 14.53 5.84
N LYS A 32 -5.77 15.08 6.78
CA LYS A 32 -5.88 16.53 6.94
C LYS A 32 -4.65 17.07 7.65
N VAL A 33 -3.84 17.83 6.93
CA VAL A 33 -2.60 18.42 7.43
C VAL A 33 -2.87 19.82 7.98
N PHE A 34 -2.39 20.08 9.21
CA PHE A 34 -2.44 21.38 9.89
C PHE A 34 -1.04 21.97 9.96
N GLY A 35 -0.81 23.10 9.31
CA GLY A 35 0.48 23.77 9.29
C GLY A 35 0.48 25.11 10.02
N ASP A 36 1.60 25.45 10.68
CA ASP A 36 1.89 26.78 11.26
C ASP A 36 3.39 27.09 11.16
N ALA A 37 3.83 28.19 11.79
CA ALA A 37 5.25 28.62 11.76
C ALA A 37 6.23 27.62 12.40
N ARG A 38 5.76 26.61 13.11
CA ARG A 38 6.58 25.55 13.75
C ARG A 38 6.72 24.32 12.86
N GLY A 39 5.91 24.17 11.79
CA GLY A 39 5.83 23.01 10.92
C GLY A 39 4.40 22.54 10.74
N TYR A 40 4.17 21.23 10.70
CA TYR A 40 2.86 20.63 10.48
C TYR A 40 2.52 19.54 11.50
N PHE A 41 1.24 19.25 11.60
CA PHE A 41 0.68 18.13 12.34
C PHE A 41 -0.44 17.48 11.53
N PHE A 42 -0.53 16.16 11.53
CA PHE A 42 -1.67 15.41 11.06
C PHE A 42 -1.79 14.08 11.82
N GLU A 43 -2.99 13.52 11.87
CA GLU A 43 -3.20 12.16 12.36
C GLU A 43 -2.76 11.19 11.26
N ALA A 44 -1.64 10.50 11.48
CA ALA A 44 -1.06 9.59 10.48
C ALA A 44 -1.82 8.25 10.39
N PHE A 45 -2.52 7.85 11.44
CA PHE A 45 -3.37 6.65 11.46
C PHE A 45 -4.36 6.70 12.61
N SER A 46 -5.58 6.29 12.34
CA SER A 46 -6.63 6.05 13.34
C SER A 46 -7.30 4.71 13.05
N GLN A 47 -7.16 3.76 13.97
CA GLN A 47 -7.78 2.44 13.83
C GLN A 47 -9.31 2.53 13.69
N ARG A 48 -9.92 3.47 14.42
CA ARG A 48 -11.37 3.70 14.35
C ARG A 48 -11.78 4.20 12.97
N GLU A 49 -11.16 5.29 12.49
CA GLU A 49 -11.46 5.89 11.18
C GLU A 49 -11.23 4.88 10.05
N PHE A 50 -10.15 4.09 10.16
CA PHE A 50 -9.82 3.07 9.16
C PHE A 50 -10.90 1.98 9.12
N ASN A 51 -11.33 1.45 10.28
CA ASN A 51 -12.35 0.41 10.34
C ASN A 51 -13.74 0.89 9.86
N GLU A 52 -14.06 2.16 10.13
CA GLU A 52 -15.34 2.75 9.70
C GLU A 52 -15.40 3.02 8.18
N ASN A 53 -14.26 3.32 7.53
CA ASN A 53 -14.24 3.80 6.15
C ASN A 53 -13.62 2.82 5.14
N VAL A 54 -12.81 1.87 5.58
CA VAL A 54 -12.11 0.91 4.70
C VAL A 54 -12.55 -0.52 4.97
N CYS A 55 -12.11 -1.11 6.07
CA CYS A 55 -12.50 -2.46 6.49
C CYS A 55 -12.05 -2.73 7.93
N GLU A 56 -12.73 -3.65 8.61
CA GLU A 56 -12.24 -4.16 9.89
C GLU A 56 -10.90 -4.88 9.71
N THR A 57 -9.87 -4.36 10.36
CA THR A 57 -8.54 -5.00 10.41
C THR A 57 -7.77 -4.50 11.63
N VAL A 58 -6.75 -5.25 12.03
CA VAL A 58 -5.83 -4.85 13.10
C VAL A 58 -4.41 -4.97 12.58
N PHE A 59 -3.69 -3.86 12.55
CA PHE A 59 -2.27 -3.88 12.16
C PHE A 59 -1.40 -4.30 13.35
N VAL A 60 -0.54 -5.30 13.13
CA VAL A 60 0.24 -5.97 14.18
C VAL A 60 1.75 -5.85 13.99
N GLN A 61 2.19 -5.30 12.82
CA GLN A 61 3.61 -5.15 12.51
C GLN A 61 3.83 -3.87 11.71
N ASP A 62 4.81 -3.07 12.11
CA ASP A 62 5.29 -1.90 11.37
C ASP A 62 6.68 -2.17 10.83
N ASN A 63 6.93 -1.72 9.61
CA ASN A 63 8.23 -1.85 8.94
C ASN A 63 8.66 -0.50 8.36
N GLU A 64 9.96 -0.28 8.31
CA GLU A 64 10.57 0.86 7.64
C GLU A 64 11.70 0.40 6.71
N SER A 65 11.80 1.03 5.56
CA SER A 65 12.94 0.86 4.65
C SER A 65 13.43 2.19 4.12
N LYS A 66 14.75 2.29 3.89
CA LYS A 66 15.38 3.42 3.19
C LYS A 66 15.98 2.93 1.89
N SER A 67 15.76 3.66 0.81
CA SER A 67 16.21 3.30 -0.53
C SER A 67 16.65 4.55 -1.30
N CYS A 68 17.59 4.40 -2.25
CA CYS A 68 18.00 5.47 -3.16
C CYS A 68 17.18 5.43 -4.46
N TYR A 69 17.33 6.48 -5.29
CA TYR A 69 16.72 6.57 -6.61
C TYR A 69 16.93 5.29 -7.43
N GLY A 70 15.91 4.90 -8.17
CA GLY A 70 15.94 3.74 -9.04
C GLY A 70 15.69 2.40 -8.34
N VAL A 71 15.77 2.32 -7.00
CA VAL A 71 15.43 1.08 -6.31
C VAL A 71 13.95 0.75 -6.55
N LEU A 72 13.72 -0.47 -7.01
CA LEU A 72 12.39 -1.06 -7.16
C LEU A 72 12.32 -2.32 -6.29
N ARG A 73 11.29 -2.42 -5.47
CA ARG A 73 10.99 -3.58 -4.63
C ARG A 73 9.61 -4.10 -5.00
N GLY A 74 9.52 -5.34 -5.41
CA GLY A 74 8.22 -5.92 -5.79
C GLY A 74 8.32 -6.93 -6.93
N LEU A 75 7.21 -7.46 -7.33
CA LEU A 75 5.86 -7.33 -6.73
C LEU A 75 5.64 -8.49 -5.75
N HIS A 76 5.51 -8.20 -4.48
CA HIS A 76 5.52 -9.21 -3.41
C HIS A 76 4.15 -9.41 -2.76
N PHE A 77 3.89 -10.63 -2.27
CA PHE A 77 2.76 -10.97 -1.42
C PHE A 77 3.13 -12.12 -0.47
N GLN A 78 2.29 -12.40 0.52
CA GLN A 78 2.37 -13.63 1.31
C GLN A 78 1.15 -14.51 1.05
N LYS A 79 1.38 -15.82 0.90
CA LYS A 79 0.36 -16.84 0.67
C LYS A 79 -0.38 -17.16 1.99
N PRO A 80 -1.63 -17.68 1.92
CA PRO A 80 -2.31 -18.21 3.08
C PRO A 80 -1.47 -19.27 3.83
N PRO A 81 -1.56 -19.36 5.16
CA PRO A 81 -2.42 -18.58 6.05
C PRO A 81 -1.83 -17.22 6.47
N TYR A 82 -0.67 -16.85 5.99
CA TYR A 82 0.09 -15.65 6.41
C TYR A 82 -0.11 -14.44 5.50
N THR A 83 -1.24 -14.38 4.80
CA THR A 83 -1.55 -13.23 3.92
C THR A 83 -1.52 -11.91 4.68
N GLN A 84 -1.02 -10.87 4.04
CA GLN A 84 -0.93 -9.53 4.62
C GLN A 84 -1.71 -8.53 3.77
N ALA A 85 -2.54 -7.72 4.43
CA ALA A 85 -2.91 -6.42 3.95
C ALA A 85 -1.87 -5.39 4.45
N LYS A 86 -1.66 -4.32 3.69
CA LYS A 86 -0.65 -3.31 4.00
C LYS A 86 -1.24 -1.92 3.91
N LEU A 87 -0.91 -1.06 4.88
CA LEU A 87 -1.12 0.38 4.80
C LEU A 87 0.24 1.06 4.73
N VAL A 88 0.54 1.68 3.59
CA VAL A 88 1.88 2.16 3.27
C VAL A 88 1.92 3.68 3.13
N SER A 89 3.08 4.28 3.39
CA SER A 89 3.35 5.72 3.26
C SER A 89 4.82 6.00 2.96
N CYS A 90 5.10 7.14 2.34
CA CYS A 90 6.46 7.65 2.15
C CYS A 90 6.67 8.86 3.07
N VAL A 91 7.48 8.69 4.13
CA VAL A 91 7.71 9.72 5.16
C VAL A 91 8.85 10.66 4.80
N ARG A 92 9.67 10.30 3.82
CA ARG A 92 10.71 11.15 3.23
C ARG A 92 10.90 10.79 1.77
N GLY A 93 11.03 11.82 0.91
CA GLY A 93 11.20 11.64 -0.53
C GLY A 93 9.88 11.25 -1.21
N LYS A 94 10.01 10.47 -2.28
CA LYS A 94 8.91 10.16 -3.20
C LYS A 94 9.05 8.76 -3.78
N VAL A 95 7.94 8.03 -3.85
CA VAL A 95 7.84 6.72 -4.50
C VAL A 95 6.59 6.66 -5.39
N LEU A 96 6.62 5.83 -6.42
CA LEU A 96 5.43 5.30 -7.05
C LEU A 96 5.11 3.96 -6.40
N ASP A 97 3.99 3.86 -5.75
CA ASP A 97 3.51 2.62 -5.10
C ASP A 97 2.46 1.93 -5.97
N VAL A 98 2.54 0.61 -6.09
CA VAL A 98 1.74 -0.19 -7.04
C VAL A 98 1.14 -1.40 -6.37
N ALA A 99 -0.16 -1.59 -6.56
CA ALA A 99 -0.92 -2.78 -6.16
C ALA A 99 -1.55 -3.46 -7.38
N VAL A 100 -1.21 -4.72 -7.63
CA VAL A 100 -1.72 -5.55 -8.73
C VAL A 100 -2.71 -6.56 -8.19
N ASP A 101 -3.92 -6.61 -8.75
CA ASP A 101 -4.93 -7.62 -8.39
C ASP A 101 -4.52 -9.00 -8.92
N ILE A 102 -4.30 -9.95 -8.00
CA ILE A 102 -3.96 -11.34 -8.33
C ILE A 102 -5.02 -12.34 -7.85
N ARG A 103 -6.25 -11.88 -7.58
CA ARG A 103 -7.39 -12.73 -7.16
C ARG A 103 -8.02 -13.42 -8.38
N LYS A 104 -7.97 -14.74 -8.41
CA LYS A 104 -8.59 -15.54 -9.48
C LYS A 104 -10.10 -15.29 -9.54
N GLY A 105 -10.61 -14.99 -10.71
CA GLY A 105 -12.02 -14.69 -10.94
C GLY A 105 -12.40 -13.22 -10.74
N SER A 106 -11.46 -12.37 -10.31
CA SER A 106 -11.69 -10.93 -10.21
C SER A 106 -11.88 -10.31 -11.61
N PRO A 107 -12.83 -9.37 -11.77
CA PRO A 107 -12.97 -8.62 -13.03
C PRO A 107 -11.77 -7.71 -13.32
N THR A 108 -10.93 -7.47 -12.31
CA THR A 108 -9.71 -6.66 -12.39
C THR A 108 -8.43 -7.49 -12.26
N PHE A 109 -8.51 -8.83 -12.42
CA PHE A 109 -7.32 -9.69 -12.39
C PHE A 109 -6.25 -9.20 -13.37
N GLY A 110 -5.02 -9.02 -12.90
CA GLY A 110 -3.89 -8.48 -13.67
C GLY A 110 -3.92 -6.97 -13.90
N LYS A 111 -4.96 -6.25 -13.45
CA LYS A 111 -4.96 -4.79 -13.44
C LYS A 111 -4.26 -4.26 -12.19
N TYR A 112 -3.78 -3.02 -12.25
CA TYR A 112 -3.08 -2.41 -11.13
C TYR A 112 -3.58 -0.99 -10.87
N VAL A 113 -3.38 -0.54 -9.63
CA VAL A 113 -3.45 0.86 -9.23
C VAL A 113 -2.03 1.32 -8.92
N ALA A 114 -1.65 2.49 -9.41
CA ALA A 114 -0.38 3.13 -9.11
C ALA A 114 -0.65 4.51 -8.50
N VAL A 115 0.05 4.83 -7.40
CA VAL A 115 -0.12 6.10 -6.70
C VAL A 115 1.23 6.68 -6.26
N GLU A 116 1.43 7.98 -6.48
CA GLU A 116 2.57 8.69 -5.92
C GLU A 116 2.35 8.94 -4.43
N LEU A 117 3.29 8.46 -3.61
CA LEU A 117 3.37 8.73 -2.18
C LEU A 117 4.63 9.55 -1.90
N SER A 118 4.49 10.64 -1.14
CA SER A 118 5.61 11.52 -0.84
C SER A 118 5.49 12.20 0.52
N GLU A 119 6.63 12.71 1.01
CA GLU A 119 6.67 13.57 2.20
C GLU A 119 5.86 14.87 2.05
N ASP A 120 5.56 15.29 0.81
CA ASP A 120 4.79 16.49 0.53
C ASP A 120 3.29 16.24 0.53
N ASN A 121 2.84 15.10 -0.03
CA ASN A 121 1.42 14.81 -0.15
C ASN A 121 0.86 14.04 1.06
N HIS A 122 1.70 13.45 1.88
CA HIS A 122 1.35 12.66 3.08
C HIS A 122 0.32 11.55 2.84
N ARG A 123 0.13 11.16 1.57
CA ARG A 123 -0.81 10.09 1.21
C ARG A 123 -0.39 8.77 1.80
N MET A 124 -1.40 7.98 2.14
CA MET A 124 -1.24 6.56 2.45
C MET A 124 -1.98 5.74 1.41
N PHE A 125 -1.51 4.52 1.18
CA PHE A 125 -2.12 3.61 0.22
C PHE A 125 -2.43 2.28 0.91
N PHE A 126 -3.68 1.86 0.85
CA PHE A 126 -4.11 0.57 1.39
C PHE A 126 -4.16 -0.48 0.30
N VAL A 127 -3.37 -1.52 0.49
CA VAL A 127 -3.27 -2.70 -0.38
C VAL A 127 -3.86 -3.89 0.38
N PRO A 128 -5.03 -4.41 -0.01
CA PRO A 128 -5.68 -5.52 0.67
C PRO A 128 -4.98 -6.86 0.37
N LYS A 129 -5.42 -7.93 1.08
CA LYS A 129 -5.03 -9.31 0.77
C LYS A 129 -5.47 -9.68 -0.65
N GLY A 130 -4.67 -10.50 -1.33
CA GLY A 130 -4.96 -10.90 -2.71
C GLY A 130 -4.37 -9.95 -3.76
N PHE A 131 -3.44 -9.10 -3.35
CA PHE A 131 -2.69 -8.20 -4.24
C PHE A 131 -1.19 -8.47 -4.16
N ALA A 132 -0.51 -8.32 -5.30
CA ALA A 132 0.94 -8.21 -5.35
C ALA A 132 1.31 -6.72 -5.26
N HIS A 133 2.30 -6.40 -4.42
CA HIS A 133 2.64 -5.04 -4.04
C HIS A 133 4.10 -4.73 -4.29
N GLY A 134 4.37 -3.52 -4.77
CA GLY A 134 5.74 -3.04 -4.97
C GLY A 134 5.79 -1.52 -5.14
N PHE A 135 7.01 -0.97 -5.11
CA PHE A 135 7.22 0.45 -5.36
C PHE A 135 8.54 0.73 -6.07
N SER A 136 8.60 1.85 -6.78
CA SER A 136 9.82 2.44 -7.33
C SER A 136 10.14 3.76 -6.64
N VAL A 137 11.43 4.05 -6.44
CA VAL A 137 11.90 5.28 -5.79
C VAL A 137 12.15 6.35 -6.85
N LEU A 138 11.44 7.47 -6.74
CA LEU A 138 11.46 8.58 -7.70
C LEU A 138 12.34 9.76 -7.27
N SER A 139 12.73 9.83 -5.98
CA SER A 139 13.62 10.86 -5.42
C SER A 139 15.00 10.29 -5.10
N ASP A 140 15.98 11.15 -4.81
CA ASP A 140 17.35 10.72 -4.46
C ASP A 140 17.36 9.70 -3.32
N ILE A 141 16.48 9.89 -2.32
CA ILE A 141 16.28 9.00 -1.17
C ILE A 141 14.80 8.94 -0.86
N ALA A 142 14.29 7.76 -0.56
CA ALA A 142 12.97 7.58 0.04
C ALA A 142 13.06 6.78 1.34
N VAL A 143 12.30 7.20 2.36
CA VAL A 143 12.01 6.42 3.57
C VAL A 143 10.55 6.02 3.51
N PHE A 144 10.32 4.72 3.44
CA PHE A 144 9.04 4.09 3.20
C PHE A 144 8.63 3.27 4.42
N GLN A 145 7.46 3.56 4.96
CA GLN A 145 6.88 2.88 6.12
C GLN A 145 5.60 2.14 5.73
N TYR A 146 5.37 1.00 6.35
CA TYR A 146 4.12 0.27 6.15
C TYR A 146 3.71 -0.58 7.36
N LYS A 147 2.42 -0.57 7.63
CA LYS A 147 1.75 -1.43 8.60
C LYS A 147 1.25 -2.69 7.91
N CYS A 148 1.36 -3.84 8.60
CA CYS A 148 0.85 -5.13 8.14
C CYS A 148 -0.17 -5.69 9.16
N ASP A 149 -1.22 -6.32 8.65
CA ASP A 149 -2.25 -6.98 9.47
C ASP A 149 -1.90 -8.44 9.84
N ASN A 150 -0.70 -8.89 9.47
CA ASN A 150 -0.16 -10.19 9.85
C ASN A 150 1.37 -10.12 9.93
N TYR A 151 1.99 -11.10 10.59
CA TYR A 151 3.43 -11.16 10.74
C TYR A 151 4.14 -11.62 9.47
N TYR A 152 5.39 -11.22 9.33
CA TYR A 152 6.25 -11.69 8.25
C TYR A 152 6.53 -13.18 8.36
N ALA A 153 6.30 -13.90 7.28
CA ALA A 153 6.48 -15.35 7.17
C ALA A 153 7.26 -15.69 5.87
N PRO A 154 8.61 -15.80 5.93
CA PRO A 154 9.46 -16.02 4.75
C PRO A 154 9.04 -17.22 3.90
N GLN A 155 8.58 -18.30 4.55
CA GLN A 155 8.11 -19.52 3.88
C GLN A 155 6.83 -19.33 3.05
N SER A 156 6.10 -18.25 3.29
CA SER A 156 4.85 -17.92 2.59
C SER A 156 5.01 -16.84 1.53
N GLU A 157 6.23 -16.36 1.30
CA GLU A 157 6.46 -15.36 0.26
C GLU A 157 6.08 -15.87 -1.13
N GLY A 158 5.49 -14.98 -1.90
CA GLY A 158 5.25 -15.11 -3.33
C GLY A 158 5.49 -13.78 -4.00
N ALA A 159 5.73 -13.82 -5.31
CA ALA A 159 5.95 -12.61 -6.08
C ALA A 159 5.66 -12.85 -7.57
N ILE A 160 5.51 -11.77 -8.32
CA ILE A 160 5.53 -11.71 -9.77
C ILE A 160 6.62 -10.74 -10.23
N ILE A 161 7.11 -10.93 -11.45
CA ILE A 161 8.19 -10.10 -11.99
C ILE A 161 7.73 -8.66 -12.18
N TRP A 162 8.58 -7.70 -11.86
CA TRP A 162 8.28 -6.26 -11.90
C TRP A 162 7.94 -5.72 -13.29
N ASN A 163 8.53 -6.31 -14.34
CA ASN A 163 8.39 -5.92 -15.75
C ASN A 163 7.54 -6.90 -16.56
N ASP A 164 6.52 -7.47 -15.94
CA ASP A 164 5.57 -8.35 -16.63
C ASP A 164 4.90 -7.62 -17.79
N PRO A 165 5.03 -8.10 -19.03
CA PRO A 165 4.49 -7.41 -20.21
C PRO A 165 2.96 -7.43 -20.28
N ASP A 166 2.29 -8.38 -19.61
CA ASP A 166 0.84 -8.49 -19.61
C ASP A 166 0.22 -7.49 -18.62
N ILE A 167 0.96 -7.13 -17.55
CA ILE A 167 0.58 -6.08 -16.59
C ILE A 167 1.01 -4.71 -17.10
N ASN A 168 2.23 -4.60 -17.65
CA ASN A 168 2.81 -3.42 -18.29
C ASN A 168 2.77 -2.16 -17.38
N ILE A 169 3.34 -2.27 -16.18
CA ILE A 169 3.40 -1.16 -15.22
C ILE A 169 4.37 -0.08 -15.72
N ASP A 170 3.90 1.18 -15.78
CA ASP A 170 4.77 2.34 -15.92
C ASP A 170 5.35 2.72 -14.54
N TRP A 171 6.59 2.33 -14.27
CA TRP A 171 7.28 2.58 -13.01
C TRP A 171 7.81 4.00 -12.86
N GLN A 172 7.64 4.86 -13.88
CA GLN A 172 8.11 6.25 -13.93
C GLN A 172 9.63 6.43 -13.71
N ILE A 173 10.39 5.36 -13.91
CA ILE A 173 11.86 5.37 -13.96
C ILE A 173 12.32 4.65 -15.22
N PRO A 174 13.40 5.12 -15.88
CA PRO A 174 13.97 4.39 -17.01
C PRO A 174 14.39 2.97 -16.61
N ALA A 175 14.15 1.99 -17.46
CA ALA A 175 14.53 0.61 -17.18
C ALA A 175 16.05 0.42 -16.91
N THR A 176 16.87 1.32 -17.46
CA THR A 176 18.33 1.36 -17.24
C THR A 176 18.71 1.76 -15.83
N ASP A 177 17.83 2.48 -15.12
CA ASP A 177 18.08 3.02 -13.79
C ASP A 177 17.53 2.12 -12.69
N VAL A 178 16.78 1.06 -13.06
CA VAL A 178 16.15 0.14 -12.11
C VAL A 178 17.20 -0.66 -11.35
N ILE A 179 17.16 -0.55 -10.02
CA ILE A 179 17.99 -1.29 -9.07
C ILE A 179 17.14 -2.34 -8.35
N LEU A 180 17.43 -3.62 -8.59
CA LEU A 180 16.70 -4.76 -8.03
C LEU A 180 17.58 -5.59 -7.10
N SER A 181 16.95 -6.25 -6.14
CA SER A 181 17.58 -7.37 -5.44
C SER A 181 17.76 -8.56 -6.38
N GLU A 182 18.69 -9.46 -6.08
CA GLU A 182 18.89 -10.70 -6.86
C GLU A 182 17.65 -11.61 -6.87
N LYS A 183 16.80 -11.47 -5.87
CA LYS A 183 15.52 -12.18 -5.74
C LYS A 183 14.49 -11.61 -6.70
N ASP A 184 14.36 -10.29 -6.76
CA ASP A 184 13.35 -9.60 -7.59
C ASP A 184 13.58 -9.75 -9.10
N LYS A 185 14.80 -10.11 -9.51
CA LYS A 185 15.15 -10.41 -10.91
C LYS A 185 14.60 -11.74 -11.42
N LYS A 186 14.14 -12.64 -10.53
CA LYS A 186 13.89 -14.06 -10.86
C LYS A 186 12.46 -14.51 -10.61
N HIS A 187 11.55 -13.59 -10.37
CA HIS A 187 10.15 -13.92 -10.14
C HIS A 187 9.43 -14.37 -11.42
N PRO A 188 8.38 -15.21 -11.30
CA PRO A 188 7.60 -15.65 -12.47
C PRO A 188 6.77 -14.51 -13.04
N PHE A 189 6.33 -14.66 -14.30
CA PHE A 189 5.28 -13.83 -14.88
C PHE A 189 3.92 -14.16 -14.27
N LEU A 190 2.99 -13.21 -14.34
CA LEU A 190 1.62 -13.39 -13.83
C LEU A 190 0.93 -14.61 -14.45
N LYS A 191 1.11 -14.84 -15.74
CA LYS A 191 0.55 -16.00 -16.46
C LYS A 191 1.01 -17.36 -15.94
N ASP A 192 2.20 -17.39 -15.32
CA ASP A 192 2.80 -18.61 -14.76
C ASP A 192 2.51 -18.75 -13.26
N LEU A 193 1.86 -17.73 -12.65
CA LEU A 193 1.51 -17.73 -11.24
C LEU A 193 0.27 -18.59 -10.99
N ILE A 194 0.42 -19.62 -10.14
CA ILE A 194 -0.75 -20.27 -9.53
C ILE A 194 -1.13 -19.42 -8.31
N THR A 195 -2.05 -18.48 -8.53
CA THR A 195 -2.49 -17.59 -7.46
C THR A 195 -3.25 -18.36 -6.38
N PRO A 196 -2.92 -18.15 -5.08
CA PRO A 196 -3.63 -18.78 -3.98
C PRO A 196 -4.87 -17.99 -3.54
N PHE A 197 -5.23 -16.93 -4.24
CA PHE A 197 -6.33 -16.03 -3.91
C PHE A 197 -7.48 -16.18 -4.88
N THR A 198 -8.68 -16.12 -4.35
CA THR A 198 -9.95 -16.05 -5.09
C THR A 198 -10.68 -14.75 -4.74
N TYR A 199 -11.42 -14.24 -5.73
CA TYR A 199 -12.27 -13.05 -5.58
C TYR A 199 -13.58 -13.40 -4.87
#